data_8137f8730dab5d632bd1d554d0e6d6fd
#
_entry.id   8137f8730dab5d632bd1d554d0e6d6fd
#
_cell.length_a   1.000
_cell.length_b   1.000
_cell.length_c   1.000
_cell.angle_alpha   90.00
_cell.angle_beta   90.00
_cell.angle_gamma   90.00
#
_symmetry.space_group_name_H-M   'P 1'
#
loop_
_entity.id
_entity.type
_entity.pdbx_description
1 polymer ?
#
loop_
_entity_poly.entity_id
_entity_poly.type
_entity_poly.pdbx_seq_one_letter_code
_entity_poly.pdbx_strand_id
1 'polypeptide(L)'
;MLPHLVSTVFWLAVLGLAWGLARRALIWRNGRAASVNWSGLLQIPKRYFVDLHDVVAREPFVARAHVGVAGGALLALALVALNYGLGLYWHSLDAVLLLAGLLMLAGASAMAWRRRSAPARLSKGPWSRLPYSLLLFALVVSLVGAVALTGTALAPWLAGLIALAFAAGAAELALGVGLGGPMKHAVAGLLHLGLHPRPERFGDKRFATALKPLRLTADDMGVGKPADFAW
;
A
#
# COMPACT_ATOMS: atom_id res chain seq x y z
N MET A 1 28.17 -1.71 -0.38
CA MET A 1 27.57 -1.43 -1.69
C MET A 1 26.03 -1.57 -1.68
N LEU A 2 25.47 -2.75 -1.32
CA LEU A 2 24.01 -2.94 -1.31
C LEU A 2 23.23 -1.88 -0.50
N PRO A 3 23.62 -1.50 0.74
CA PRO A 3 22.92 -0.46 1.49
C PRO A 3 22.79 0.87 0.75
N HIS A 4 23.86 1.33 0.08
CA HIS A 4 23.80 2.58 -0.70
C HIS A 4 22.87 2.48 -1.92
N LEU A 5 22.85 1.32 -2.59
CA LEU A 5 21.92 1.08 -3.70
C LEU A 5 20.46 1.10 -3.21
N VAL A 6 20.16 0.44 -2.10
CA VAL A 6 18.83 0.44 -1.48
C VAL A 6 18.43 1.86 -1.07
N SER A 7 19.35 2.63 -0.44
CA SER A 7 19.11 4.03 -0.08
C SER A 7 18.80 4.90 -1.32
N THR A 8 19.57 4.74 -2.39
CA THR A 8 19.34 5.48 -3.65
C THR A 8 17.95 5.16 -4.21
N VAL A 9 17.61 3.87 -4.29
CA VAL A 9 16.29 3.45 -4.78
C VAL A 9 15.17 3.96 -3.90
N PHE A 10 15.35 3.96 -2.57
CA PHE A 10 14.37 4.50 -1.63
C PHE A 10 14.07 5.98 -1.94
N TRP A 11 15.09 6.82 -2.08
CA TRP A 11 14.89 8.24 -2.36
C TRP A 11 14.29 8.50 -3.73
N LEU A 12 14.66 7.73 -4.75
CA LEU A 12 14.03 7.78 -6.07
C LEU A 12 12.54 7.41 -5.99
N ALA A 13 12.20 6.39 -5.18
CA ALA A 13 10.81 6.00 -4.95
C ALA A 13 10.02 7.09 -4.20
N VAL A 14 10.63 7.76 -3.21
CA VAL A 14 10.02 8.91 -2.52
C VAL A 14 9.73 10.06 -3.49
N LEU A 15 10.67 10.38 -4.38
CA LEU A 15 10.44 11.39 -5.43
C LEU A 15 9.33 10.98 -6.39
N GLY A 16 9.30 9.72 -6.82
CA GLY A 16 8.24 9.17 -7.67
C GLY A 16 6.87 9.21 -6.98
N LEU A 17 6.81 8.90 -5.69
CA LEU A 17 5.59 9.00 -4.90
C LEU A 17 5.13 10.46 -4.75
N ALA A 18 6.04 11.37 -4.44
CA ALA A 18 5.74 12.81 -4.32
C ALA A 18 5.19 13.37 -5.64
N TRP A 19 5.82 13.01 -6.76
CA TRP A 19 5.31 13.35 -8.09
C TRP A 19 3.89 12.78 -8.32
N GLY A 20 3.67 11.51 -7.98
CA GLY A 20 2.38 10.86 -8.11
C GLY A 20 1.28 11.53 -7.29
N LEU A 21 1.59 11.89 -6.04
CA LEU A 21 0.68 12.63 -5.16
C LEU A 21 0.38 14.03 -5.69
N ALA A 22 1.40 14.77 -6.13
CA ALA A 22 1.22 16.09 -6.73
C ALA A 22 0.31 16.02 -7.95
N ARG A 23 0.53 15.05 -8.85
CA ARG A 23 -0.33 14.82 -10.01
C ARG A 23 -1.77 14.54 -9.61
N ARG A 24 -1.99 13.74 -8.56
CA ARG A 24 -3.33 13.46 -8.05
C ARG A 24 -3.98 14.68 -7.42
N ALA A 25 -3.23 15.45 -6.64
CA ALA A 25 -3.72 16.68 -6.05
C ALA A 25 -4.19 17.69 -7.11
N LEU A 26 -3.47 17.80 -8.25
CA LEU A 26 -3.90 18.63 -9.37
C LEU A 26 -5.22 18.16 -9.99
N ILE A 27 -5.46 16.85 -10.05
CA ILE A 27 -6.74 16.30 -10.52
C ILE A 27 -7.85 16.60 -9.50
N TRP A 28 -7.58 16.38 -8.22
CA TRP A 28 -8.56 16.63 -7.15
C TRP A 28 -8.97 18.09 -7.05
N ARG A 29 -8.06 19.01 -7.36
CA ARG A 29 -8.36 20.46 -7.39
C ARG A 29 -9.54 20.81 -8.33
N ASN A 30 -9.84 19.98 -9.32
CA ASN A 30 -10.97 20.16 -10.23
C ASN A 30 -12.32 19.74 -9.62
N GLY A 31 -12.33 19.11 -8.44
CA GLY A 31 -13.54 18.73 -7.74
C GLY A 31 -14.10 19.85 -6.87
N ARG A 32 -15.31 19.63 -6.35
CA ARG A 32 -15.97 20.57 -5.43
C ARG A 32 -15.21 20.59 -4.10
N ALA A 33 -15.00 21.78 -3.54
CA ALA A 33 -14.40 21.94 -2.23
C ALA A 33 -15.20 21.16 -1.17
N ALA A 34 -14.50 20.43 -0.33
CA ALA A 34 -15.06 19.69 0.80
C ALA A 34 -14.23 19.94 2.06
N SER A 35 -14.87 19.82 3.22
CA SER A 35 -14.17 19.90 4.50
C SER A 35 -13.21 18.72 4.64
N VAL A 36 -12.00 18.98 5.09
CA VAL A 36 -10.97 17.96 5.34
C VAL A 36 -10.88 17.68 6.83
N ASN A 37 -11.03 16.42 7.21
CA ASN A 37 -10.87 16.00 8.59
C ASN A 37 -9.41 15.63 8.89
N TRP A 38 -8.58 16.63 9.18
CA TRP A 38 -7.17 16.41 9.49
C TRP A 38 -6.94 15.53 10.74
N SER A 39 -7.79 15.63 11.74
CA SER A 39 -7.70 14.78 12.95
C SER A 39 -7.98 13.31 12.66
N GLY A 40 -8.66 13.02 11.56
CA GLY A 40 -8.91 11.65 11.10
C GLY A 40 -7.65 10.88 10.72
N LEU A 41 -6.53 11.57 10.42
CA LEU A 41 -5.24 10.91 10.18
C LEU A 41 -4.79 10.09 11.39
N LEU A 42 -5.01 10.58 12.61
CA LEU A 42 -4.68 9.86 13.84
C LEU A 42 -5.55 8.62 14.05
N GLN A 43 -6.71 8.56 13.39
CA GLN A 43 -7.63 7.43 13.48
C GLN A 43 -7.35 6.36 12.41
N ILE A 44 -6.43 6.60 11.46
CA ILE A 44 -6.11 5.65 10.40
C ILE A 44 -5.79 4.25 10.94
N PRO A 45 -4.96 4.07 11.99
CA PRO A 45 -4.66 2.74 12.51
C PRO A 45 -5.92 2.00 12.96
N LYS A 46 -6.77 2.64 13.77
CA LYS A 46 -8.04 2.06 14.21
C LYS A 46 -8.94 1.73 13.02
N ARG A 47 -9.14 2.69 12.14
CA ARG A 47 -10.02 2.53 10.96
C ARG A 47 -9.53 1.44 10.01
N TYR A 48 -8.21 1.32 9.84
CA TYR A 48 -7.62 0.31 8.97
C TYR A 48 -7.67 -1.09 9.62
N PHE A 49 -7.16 -1.22 10.84
CA PHE A 49 -7.00 -2.52 11.48
C PHE A 49 -8.29 -3.07 12.10
N VAL A 50 -9.21 -2.23 12.54
CA VAL A 50 -10.46 -2.64 13.17
C VAL A 50 -11.62 -2.52 12.20
N ASP A 51 -11.95 -1.32 11.75
CA ASP A 51 -13.20 -1.07 11.03
C ASP A 51 -13.21 -1.69 9.62
N LEU A 52 -12.10 -1.60 8.87
CA LEU A 52 -11.98 -2.22 7.55
C LEU A 52 -11.83 -3.73 7.62
N HIS A 53 -11.04 -4.24 8.56
CA HIS A 53 -10.78 -5.66 8.65
C HIS A 53 -11.99 -6.45 9.16
N ASP A 54 -12.87 -5.87 9.94
CA ASP A 54 -14.16 -6.47 10.28
C ASP A 54 -15.03 -6.77 9.03
N VAL A 55 -14.95 -5.91 8.02
CA VAL A 55 -15.67 -6.14 6.75
C VAL A 55 -14.98 -7.22 5.91
N VAL A 56 -13.65 -7.23 5.87
CA VAL A 56 -12.85 -8.24 5.16
C VAL A 56 -12.85 -9.58 5.90
N ALA A 57 -13.11 -9.59 7.21
CA ALA A 57 -13.19 -10.78 8.05
C ALA A 57 -14.29 -11.77 7.63
N ARG A 58 -15.21 -11.40 6.73
CA ARG A 58 -16.14 -12.35 6.10
C ARG A 58 -15.43 -13.49 5.36
N GLU A 59 -14.18 -13.28 4.94
CA GLU A 59 -13.30 -14.32 4.42
C GLU A 59 -12.01 -14.35 5.26
N PRO A 60 -11.96 -15.11 6.37
CA PRO A 60 -10.85 -15.08 7.32
C PRO A 60 -9.49 -15.38 6.71
N PHE A 61 -9.42 -16.24 5.70
CA PHE A 61 -8.18 -16.55 4.98
C PHE A 61 -7.65 -15.31 4.26
N VAL A 62 -8.52 -14.59 3.53
CA VAL A 62 -8.14 -13.37 2.79
C VAL A 62 -7.72 -12.26 3.75
N ALA A 63 -8.46 -12.10 4.85
CA ALA A 63 -8.14 -11.11 5.87
C ALA A 63 -6.73 -11.33 6.43
N ARG A 64 -6.40 -12.56 6.85
CA ARG A 64 -5.08 -12.92 7.39
C ARG A 64 -3.97 -12.74 6.36
N ALA A 65 -4.19 -13.23 5.13
CA ALA A 65 -3.23 -13.06 4.04
C ALA A 65 -2.98 -11.58 3.72
N HIS A 66 -4.05 -10.76 3.70
CA HIS A 66 -3.94 -9.32 3.47
C HIS A 66 -3.20 -8.60 4.60
N VAL A 67 -3.48 -8.96 5.87
CA VAL A 67 -2.72 -8.41 7.03
C VAL A 67 -1.24 -8.77 6.92
N GLY A 68 -0.91 -10.01 6.54
CA GLY A 68 0.47 -10.43 6.31
C GLY A 68 1.16 -9.59 5.23
N VAL A 69 0.52 -9.44 4.07
CA VAL A 69 1.10 -8.64 2.96
C VAL A 69 1.17 -7.16 3.32
N ALA A 70 0.05 -6.55 3.72
CA ALA A 70 -0.02 -5.11 3.94
C ALA A 70 0.73 -4.70 5.22
N GLY A 71 0.59 -5.46 6.30
CA GLY A 71 1.31 -5.22 7.54
C GLY A 71 2.82 -5.41 7.37
N GLY A 72 3.23 -6.50 6.71
CA GLY A 72 4.63 -6.73 6.36
C GLY A 72 5.20 -5.64 5.46
N ALA A 73 4.45 -5.20 4.44
CA ALA A 73 4.87 -4.12 3.54
C ALA A 73 5.00 -2.77 4.26
N LEU A 74 4.04 -2.40 5.10
CA LEU A 74 4.11 -1.14 5.86
C LEU A 74 5.28 -1.14 6.84
N LEU A 75 5.48 -2.26 7.55
CA LEU A 75 6.61 -2.41 8.46
C LEU A 75 7.95 -2.37 7.69
N ALA A 76 8.05 -3.10 6.57
CA ALA A 76 9.25 -3.09 5.73
C ALA A 76 9.56 -1.68 5.19
N LEU A 77 8.55 -0.93 4.73
CA LEU A 77 8.73 0.45 4.26
C LEU A 77 9.23 1.37 5.38
N ALA A 78 8.67 1.26 6.59
CA ALA A 78 9.13 2.04 7.74
C ALA A 78 10.58 1.70 8.11
N LEU A 79 10.93 0.41 8.12
CA LEU A 79 12.29 -0.04 8.43
C LEU A 79 13.31 0.36 7.36
N VAL A 80 12.94 0.26 6.07
CA VAL A 80 13.77 0.76 4.97
C VAL A 80 13.97 2.27 5.08
N ALA A 81 12.91 3.02 5.41
CA ALA A 81 13.01 4.46 5.62
C ALA A 81 13.96 4.81 6.77
N LEU A 82 13.84 4.14 7.90
CA LEU A 82 14.70 4.38 9.06
C LEU A 82 16.15 3.95 8.78
N ASN A 83 16.34 2.71 8.33
CA ASN A 83 17.67 2.12 8.23
C ASN A 83 18.46 2.64 7.03
N TYR A 84 17.83 2.73 5.86
CA TYR A 84 18.50 3.11 4.61
C TYR A 84 18.15 4.53 4.16
N GLY A 85 16.93 5.00 4.42
CA GLY A 85 16.53 6.37 4.08
C GLY A 85 17.20 7.41 4.97
N LEU A 86 17.16 7.20 6.28
CA LEU A 86 17.79 8.09 7.28
C LEU A 86 19.22 7.68 7.62
N GLY A 87 19.70 6.54 7.13
CA GLY A 87 21.09 6.09 7.32
C GLY A 87 21.42 5.65 8.75
N LEU A 88 20.46 5.12 9.51
CA LEU A 88 20.73 4.67 10.88
C LEU A 88 21.64 3.43 10.89
N TYR A 89 21.45 2.52 9.92
CA TYR A 89 22.20 1.28 9.74
C TYR A 89 22.28 0.41 11.01
N TRP A 90 21.18 0.33 11.76
CA TRP A 90 21.14 -0.48 12.97
C TRP A 90 20.86 -1.94 12.64
N HIS A 91 21.71 -2.80 13.11
CA HIS A 91 21.64 -4.26 12.88
C HIS A 91 20.32 -4.89 13.38
N SER A 92 19.76 -4.39 14.48
CA SER A 92 18.46 -4.81 14.98
C SER A 92 17.32 -4.51 14.01
N LEU A 93 17.41 -3.40 13.25
CA LEU A 93 16.42 -3.07 12.23
C LEU A 93 16.49 -4.04 11.04
N ASP A 94 17.66 -4.54 10.70
CA ASP A 94 17.83 -5.54 9.63
C ASP A 94 17.18 -6.87 10.01
N ALA A 95 17.26 -7.30 11.27
CA ALA A 95 16.57 -8.49 11.74
C ALA A 95 15.06 -8.34 11.65
N VAL A 96 14.51 -7.19 12.07
CA VAL A 96 13.07 -6.91 11.97
C VAL A 96 12.66 -6.75 10.51
N LEU A 97 13.51 -6.20 9.65
CA LEU A 97 13.26 -6.10 8.20
C LEU A 97 13.14 -7.48 7.55
N LEU A 98 14.02 -8.42 7.92
CA LEU A 98 13.93 -9.81 7.48
C LEU A 98 12.60 -10.43 7.90
N LEU A 99 12.20 -10.27 9.17
CA LEU A 99 10.92 -10.79 9.67
C LEU A 99 9.72 -10.16 8.95
N ALA A 100 9.75 -8.86 8.70
CA ALA A 100 8.71 -8.15 7.94
C ALA A 100 8.61 -8.68 6.49
N GLY A 101 9.75 -8.93 5.84
CA GLY A 101 9.81 -9.52 4.52
C GLY A 101 9.25 -10.95 4.50
N LEU A 102 9.59 -11.78 5.48
CA LEU A 102 9.06 -13.14 5.60
C LEU A 102 7.55 -13.16 5.86
N LEU A 103 7.05 -12.27 6.71
CA LEU A 103 5.61 -12.09 6.95
C LEU A 103 4.87 -11.69 5.66
N MET A 104 5.43 -10.73 4.94
CA MET A 104 4.92 -10.31 3.63
C MET A 104 4.96 -11.45 2.62
N LEU A 105 6.03 -12.24 2.58
CA LEU A 105 6.20 -13.38 1.70
C LEU A 105 5.13 -14.45 1.96
N ALA A 106 4.89 -14.79 3.22
CA ALA A 106 3.84 -15.74 3.61
C ALA A 106 2.44 -15.25 3.17
N GLY A 107 2.11 -13.98 3.42
CA GLY A 107 0.84 -13.38 3.00
C GLY A 107 0.69 -13.33 1.48
N ALA A 108 1.74 -12.92 0.75
CA ALA A 108 1.74 -12.85 -0.70
C ALA A 108 1.63 -14.24 -1.34
N SER A 109 2.27 -15.27 -0.77
CA SER A 109 2.14 -16.67 -1.19
C SER A 109 0.71 -17.17 -1.02
N ALA A 110 0.08 -16.88 0.12
CA ALA A 110 -1.33 -17.22 0.37
C ALA A 110 -2.26 -16.55 -0.65
N MET A 111 -2.03 -15.27 -0.95
CA MET A 111 -2.79 -14.54 -1.96
C MET A 111 -2.56 -15.08 -3.39
N ALA A 112 -1.32 -15.42 -3.75
CA ALA A 112 -1.01 -16.03 -5.05
C ALA A 112 -1.65 -17.40 -5.19
N TRP A 113 -1.62 -18.22 -4.15
CA TRP A 113 -2.31 -19.49 -4.11
C TRP A 113 -3.81 -19.35 -4.39
N ARG A 114 -4.47 -18.44 -3.67
CA ARG A 114 -5.91 -18.18 -3.85
C ARG A 114 -6.24 -17.67 -5.26
N ARG A 115 -5.31 -16.93 -5.87
CA ARG A 115 -5.49 -16.37 -7.22
C ARG A 115 -5.35 -17.38 -8.35
N ARG A 116 -4.95 -18.61 -8.09
CA ARG A 116 -4.94 -19.70 -9.12
C ARG A 116 -6.33 -19.95 -9.69
N SER A 117 -7.38 -19.76 -8.88
CA SER A 117 -8.79 -19.85 -9.30
C SER A 117 -9.51 -18.53 -9.10
N ALA A 118 -8.93 -17.45 -9.60
CA ALA A 118 -9.46 -16.11 -9.41
C ALA A 118 -10.78 -15.91 -10.18
N PRO A 119 -11.77 -15.22 -9.59
CA PRO A 119 -12.96 -14.81 -10.31
C PRO A 119 -12.59 -13.89 -11.47
N ALA A 120 -13.40 -13.89 -12.54
CA ALA A 120 -13.11 -13.18 -13.79
C ALA A 120 -12.78 -11.69 -13.61
N ARG A 121 -13.42 -11.03 -12.63
CA ARG A 121 -13.14 -9.63 -12.27
C ARG A 121 -11.72 -9.36 -11.80
N LEU A 122 -11.04 -10.37 -11.24
CA LEU A 122 -9.69 -10.27 -10.68
C LEU A 122 -8.62 -10.92 -11.58
N SER A 123 -9.02 -11.57 -12.68
CA SER A 123 -8.12 -12.26 -13.60
C SER A 123 -7.59 -11.35 -14.71
N LYS A 124 -8.08 -10.11 -14.82
CA LYS A 124 -7.74 -9.18 -15.91
C LYS A 124 -6.92 -8.00 -15.39
N GLY A 125 -6.08 -7.47 -16.30
CA GLY A 125 -5.31 -6.24 -16.09
C GLY A 125 -4.22 -6.36 -15.03
N PRO A 126 -3.84 -5.25 -14.39
CA PRO A 126 -2.75 -5.23 -13.43
C PRO A 126 -3.01 -6.08 -12.17
N TRP A 127 -4.28 -6.37 -11.86
CA TRP A 127 -4.66 -7.17 -10.70
C TRP A 127 -4.23 -8.64 -10.80
N SER A 128 -4.11 -9.20 -12.01
CA SER A 128 -3.67 -10.59 -12.20
C SER A 128 -2.21 -10.79 -11.83
N ARG A 129 -1.35 -9.81 -12.09
CA ARG A 129 0.09 -9.87 -11.80
C ARG A 129 0.47 -9.41 -10.39
N LEU A 130 -0.39 -8.63 -9.73
CA LEU A 130 -0.09 -8.03 -8.43
C LEU A 130 0.42 -9.02 -7.37
N PRO A 131 -0.17 -10.23 -7.18
CA PRO A 131 0.35 -11.19 -6.21
C PRO A 131 1.79 -11.61 -6.48
N TYR A 132 2.17 -11.73 -7.75
CA TYR A 132 3.53 -12.13 -8.14
C TYR A 132 4.54 -10.99 -7.95
N SER A 133 4.13 -9.75 -8.27
CA SER A 133 4.95 -8.56 -7.96
C SER A 133 5.19 -8.43 -6.45
N LEU A 134 4.16 -8.69 -5.63
CA LEU A 134 4.28 -8.67 -4.18
C LEU A 134 5.17 -9.80 -3.65
N LEU A 135 5.10 -11.00 -4.24
CA LEU A 135 6.00 -12.11 -3.92
C LEU A 135 7.46 -11.75 -4.21
N LEU A 136 7.72 -11.19 -5.40
CA LEU A 136 9.07 -10.77 -5.76
C LEU A 136 9.58 -9.69 -4.80
N PHE A 137 8.77 -8.69 -4.51
CA PHE A 137 9.16 -7.61 -3.60
C PHE A 137 9.42 -8.13 -2.17
N ALA A 138 8.57 -9.02 -1.66
CA ALA A 138 8.74 -9.65 -0.36
C ALA A 138 10.03 -10.49 -0.28
N LEU A 139 10.33 -11.25 -1.32
CA LEU A 139 11.57 -12.00 -1.42
C LEU A 139 12.78 -11.08 -1.38
N VAL A 140 12.76 -9.99 -2.16
CA VAL A 140 13.88 -9.06 -2.23
C VAL A 140 14.08 -8.31 -0.92
N VAL A 141 13.01 -7.90 -0.25
CA VAL A 141 13.07 -7.28 1.09
C VAL A 141 13.69 -8.26 2.09
N SER A 142 13.28 -9.52 2.06
CA SER A 142 13.85 -10.56 2.92
C SER A 142 15.34 -10.78 2.64
N LEU A 143 15.76 -10.79 1.37
CA LEU A 143 17.16 -10.90 0.99
C LEU A 143 17.99 -9.70 1.46
N VAL A 144 17.47 -8.48 1.32
CA VAL A 144 18.14 -7.27 1.83
C VAL A 144 18.35 -7.38 3.33
N GLY A 145 17.30 -7.74 4.08
CA GLY A 145 17.41 -7.93 5.54
C GLY A 145 18.39 -9.04 5.91
N ALA A 146 18.37 -10.19 5.23
CA ALA A 146 19.27 -11.31 5.49
C ALA A 146 20.73 -10.97 5.21
N VAL A 147 21.02 -10.32 4.08
CA VAL A 147 22.36 -9.89 3.69
C VAL A 147 22.91 -8.86 4.68
N ALA A 148 22.10 -7.90 5.06
CA ALA A 148 22.51 -6.88 6.03
C ALA A 148 22.73 -7.49 7.43
N LEU A 149 21.85 -8.39 7.87
CA LEU A 149 21.94 -9.07 9.16
C LEU A 149 23.18 -9.96 9.28
N THR A 150 23.52 -10.68 8.20
CA THR A 150 24.68 -11.60 8.20
C THR A 150 25.99 -10.90 7.87
N GLY A 151 25.95 -9.66 7.40
CA GLY A 151 27.13 -8.95 6.92
C GLY A 151 27.75 -9.59 5.67
N THR A 152 27.02 -10.43 4.95
CA THR A 152 27.54 -11.18 3.79
C THR A 152 28.00 -10.25 2.69
N ALA A 153 29.26 -10.36 2.30
CA ALA A 153 29.80 -9.66 1.15
C ALA A 153 29.24 -10.25 -0.15
N LEU A 154 28.51 -9.45 -0.89
CA LEU A 154 27.97 -9.86 -2.19
C LEU A 154 28.88 -9.44 -3.34
N ALA A 155 28.96 -10.29 -4.37
CA ALA A 155 29.54 -9.86 -5.63
C ALA A 155 28.77 -8.64 -6.18
N PRO A 156 29.45 -7.66 -6.80
CA PRO A 156 28.84 -6.42 -7.26
C PRO A 156 27.62 -6.63 -8.17
N TRP A 157 27.70 -7.59 -9.07
CA TRP A 157 26.59 -7.91 -9.98
C TRP A 157 25.35 -8.45 -9.25
N LEU A 158 25.53 -9.25 -8.18
CA LEU A 158 24.43 -9.80 -7.39
C LEU A 158 23.77 -8.71 -6.55
N ALA A 159 24.55 -7.83 -5.93
CA ALA A 159 24.01 -6.66 -5.23
C ALA A 159 23.24 -5.74 -6.18
N GLY A 160 23.72 -5.58 -7.42
CA GLY A 160 23.02 -4.83 -8.47
C GLY A 160 21.68 -5.47 -8.86
N LEU A 161 21.62 -6.80 -9.02
CA LEU A 161 20.38 -7.52 -9.31
C LEU A 161 19.35 -7.38 -8.18
N ILE A 162 19.77 -7.52 -6.93
CA ILE A 162 18.90 -7.32 -5.77
C ILE A 162 18.36 -5.88 -5.74
N ALA A 163 19.21 -4.90 -5.96
CA ALA A 163 18.82 -3.50 -6.00
C ALA A 163 17.87 -3.20 -7.16
N LEU A 164 18.08 -3.79 -8.33
CA LEU A 164 17.18 -3.65 -9.50
C LEU A 164 15.81 -4.27 -9.22
N ALA A 165 15.75 -5.45 -8.62
CA ALA A 165 14.50 -6.09 -8.25
C ALA A 165 13.76 -5.29 -7.16
N PHE A 166 14.51 -4.72 -6.19
CA PHE A 166 13.96 -3.79 -5.21
C PHE A 166 13.40 -2.53 -5.88
N ALA A 167 14.12 -1.97 -6.85
CA ALA A 167 13.68 -0.81 -7.63
C ALA A 167 12.39 -1.08 -8.41
N ALA A 168 12.25 -2.27 -9.01
CA ALA A 168 11.03 -2.65 -9.71
C ALA A 168 9.80 -2.66 -8.78
N GLY A 169 9.91 -3.24 -7.58
CA GLY A 169 8.85 -3.23 -6.58
C GLY A 169 8.54 -1.82 -6.05
N ALA A 170 9.57 -1.05 -5.77
CA ALA A 170 9.42 0.34 -5.31
C ALA A 170 8.77 1.23 -6.38
N ALA A 171 9.12 1.03 -7.65
CA ALA A 171 8.51 1.74 -8.77
C ALA A 171 7.01 1.41 -8.94
N GLU A 172 6.62 0.15 -8.79
CA GLU A 172 5.20 -0.24 -8.84
C GLU A 172 4.38 0.46 -7.75
N LEU A 173 4.94 0.58 -6.54
CA LEU A 173 4.29 1.31 -5.45
C LEU A 173 4.28 2.82 -5.71
N ALA A 174 5.44 3.41 -5.97
CA ALA A 174 5.59 4.86 -6.07
C ALA A 174 4.92 5.45 -7.32
N LEU A 175 5.19 4.88 -8.49
CA LEU A 175 4.62 5.35 -9.75
C LEU A 175 3.16 4.94 -9.93
N GLY A 176 2.73 3.85 -9.31
CA GLY A 176 1.35 3.38 -9.36
C GLY A 176 0.35 4.40 -8.84
N VAL A 177 0.74 5.24 -7.88
CA VAL A 177 -0.09 6.34 -7.36
C VAL A 177 -0.37 7.38 -8.44
N GLY A 178 0.65 7.81 -9.18
CA GLY A 178 0.53 8.82 -10.25
C GLY A 178 -0.07 8.26 -11.53
N LEU A 179 0.33 7.06 -11.94
CA LEU A 179 -0.06 6.45 -13.21
C LEU A 179 -1.33 5.58 -13.13
N GLY A 180 -1.82 5.29 -11.94
CA GLY A 180 -3.06 4.54 -11.76
C GLY A 180 -2.89 3.03 -11.64
N GLY A 181 -1.73 2.56 -11.22
CA GLY A 181 -1.46 1.14 -10.91
C GLY A 181 -2.31 0.58 -9.77
N PRO A 182 -2.30 -0.76 -9.57
CA PRO A 182 -3.11 -1.41 -8.54
C PRO A 182 -2.75 -0.98 -7.12
N MET A 183 -1.50 -0.56 -6.88
CA MET A 183 -1.04 -0.14 -5.56
C MET A 183 -1.53 1.25 -5.15
N LYS A 184 -2.15 2.01 -6.06
CA LYS A 184 -2.72 3.33 -5.70
C LYS A 184 -3.71 3.27 -4.54
N HIS A 185 -4.42 2.14 -4.38
CA HIS A 185 -5.40 1.99 -3.29
C HIS A 185 -4.74 2.00 -1.91
N ALA A 186 -3.51 1.55 -1.78
CA ALA A 186 -2.79 1.56 -0.51
C ALA A 186 -2.60 2.99 0.00
N VAL A 187 -2.26 3.94 -0.87
CA VAL A 187 -2.06 5.36 -0.51
C VAL A 187 -3.39 6.12 -0.54
N ALA A 188 -4.13 6.05 -1.66
CA ALA A 188 -5.38 6.78 -1.81
C ALA A 188 -6.45 6.29 -0.82
N GLY A 189 -6.51 5.00 -0.52
CA GLY A 189 -7.40 4.42 0.47
C GLY A 189 -7.12 4.91 1.87
N LEU A 190 -5.84 4.98 2.27
CA LEU A 190 -5.44 5.50 3.58
C LEU A 190 -5.76 6.99 3.72
N LEU A 191 -5.45 7.78 2.69
CA LEU A 191 -5.79 9.21 2.68
C LEU A 191 -7.31 9.41 2.76
N HIS A 192 -8.08 8.66 1.98
CA HIS A 192 -9.53 8.73 2.03
C HIS A 192 -10.08 8.32 3.41
N LEU A 193 -9.55 7.24 4.01
CA LEU A 193 -9.95 6.83 5.36
C LEU A 193 -9.67 7.90 6.41
N GLY A 194 -8.52 8.57 6.33
CA GLY A 194 -8.13 9.61 7.28
C GLY A 194 -8.87 10.91 7.06
N LEU A 195 -8.90 11.41 5.85
CA LEU A 195 -9.30 12.78 5.55
C LEU A 195 -10.80 12.95 5.28
N HIS A 196 -11.52 11.86 4.93
CA HIS A 196 -12.93 11.99 4.59
C HIS A 196 -13.83 12.08 5.83
N PRO A 197 -14.61 13.16 5.97
CA PRO A 197 -15.56 13.32 7.07
C PRO A 197 -16.83 12.47 6.80
N ARG A 198 -16.84 11.24 7.27
CA ARG A 198 -18.01 10.35 7.24
C ARG A 198 -18.24 9.74 8.62
N PRO A 199 -18.77 10.51 9.59
CA PRO A 199 -19.01 10.00 10.93
C PRO A 199 -20.01 8.84 10.93
N GLU A 200 -20.99 8.84 10.06
CA GLU A 200 -22.00 7.78 9.94
C GLU A 200 -21.43 6.42 9.49
N ARG A 201 -20.29 6.41 8.81
CA ARG A 201 -19.62 5.17 8.36
C ARG A 201 -18.95 4.43 9.51
N PHE A 202 -18.63 5.13 10.57
CA PHE A 202 -17.88 4.64 11.74
C PHE A 202 -18.70 4.75 13.03
N GLY A 203 -20.02 4.91 12.91
CA GLY A 203 -20.93 4.85 14.05
C GLY A 203 -21.06 3.42 14.60
N ASP A 204 -21.71 3.30 15.76
CA ASP A 204 -21.85 2.04 16.51
C ASP A 204 -22.58 0.91 15.78
N LYS A 205 -23.21 1.21 14.65
CA LYS A 205 -23.85 0.19 13.82
C LYS A 205 -22.83 -0.45 12.91
N ARG A 206 -22.38 -1.63 13.27
CA ARG A 206 -21.43 -2.50 12.54
C ARG A 206 -21.73 -2.67 11.04
N PHE A 207 -22.95 -2.41 10.62
CA PHE A 207 -23.43 -2.57 9.24
C PHE A 207 -24.00 -1.27 8.65
N ALA A 208 -23.75 -0.12 9.26
CA ALA A 208 -24.11 1.16 8.65
C ALA A 208 -23.34 1.29 7.33
N THR A 209 -23.97 0.91 6.24
CA THR A 209 -23.41 1.07 4.91
C THR A 209 -23.27 2.55 4.62
N ALA A 210 -22.15 2.97 4.05
CA ALA A 210 -21.98 4.34 3.58
C ALA A 210 -22.87 4.66 2.35
N LEU A 211 -23.67 3.71 1.91
CA LEU A 211 -24.62 3.86 0.83
C LEU A 211 -25.88 4.53 1.41
N LYS A 212 -26.07 5.80 1.08
CA LYS A 212 -27.36 6.45 1.28
C LYS A 212 -28.36 5.85 0.29
N PRO A 213 -29.61 5.60 0.72
CA PRO A 213 -30.64 5.16 -0.20
C PRO A 213 -30.77 6.14 -1.37
N LEU A 214 -30.85 5.63 -2.59
CA LEU A 214 -31.09 6.45 -3.75
C LEU A 214 -32.47 7.10 -3.63
N ARG A 215 -32.54 8.42 -3.66
CA ARG A 215 -33.81 9.14 -3.69
C ARG A 215 -34.19 9.36 -5.16
N LEU A 216 -35.05 8.50 -5.68
CA LEU A 216 -35.49 8.58 -7.09
C LEU A 216 -36.28 9.85 -7.41
N THR A 217 -36.77 10.56 -6.39
CA THR A 217 -37.51 11.82 -6.50
C THR A 217 -36.68 13.07 -6.27
N ALA A 218 -35.36 12.92 -6.15
CA ALA A 218 -34.46 14.07 -5.97
C ALA A 218 -34.13 14.69 -7.32
N ASP A 219 -34.15 16.02 -7.41
CA ASP A 219 -33.76 16.76 -8.61
C ASP A 219 -32.29 16.52 -8.99
N ASP A 220 -31.48 16.08 -8.03
CA ASP A 220 -30.08 15.70 -8.20
C ASP A 220 -29.90 14.21 -7.90
N MET A 221 -29.99 13.39 -8.94
CA MET A 221 -29.88 11.92 -8.83
C MET A 221 -28.44 11.40 -8.87
N GLY A 222 -27.44 12.24 -8.76
CA GLY A 222 -26.06 11.76 -8.72
C GLY A 222 -25.03 12.73 -9.29
N VAL A 223 -23.88 12.16 -9.63
CA VAL A 223 -22.74 12.89 -10.17
C VAL A 223 -22.85 12.92 -11.69
N GLY A 224 -23.15 14.08 -12.26
CA GLY A 224 -23.26 14.27 -13.70
C GLY A 224 -21.95 14.69 -14.37
N LYS A 225 -21.06 15.35 -13.63
CA LYS A 225 -19.77 15.88 -14.14
C LYS A 225 -18.68 15.79 -13.06
N PRO A 226 -17.40 15.81 -13.44
CA PRO A 226 -16.28 15.70 -12.49
C PRO A 226 -16.30 16.72 -11.34
N ALA A 227 -16.82 17.94 -11.60
CA ALA A 227 -16.95 18.98 -10.58
C ALA A 227 -17.96 18.65 -9.45
N ASP A 228 -18.82 17.68 -9.66
CA ASP A 228 -19.82 17.26 -8.66
C ASP A 228 -19.20 16.33 -7.60
N PHE A 229 -18.03 15.73 -7.87
CA PHE A 229 -17.31 14.97 -6.87
C PHE A 229 -16.78 15.88 -5.77
N ALA A 230 -17.04 15.53 -4.52
CA ALA A 230 -16.42 16.14 -3.37
C ALA A 230 -15.11 15.39 -3.03
N TRP A 231 -14.08 16.13 -2.69
CA TRP A 231 -12.76 15.62 -2.31
C TRP A 231 -12.52 15.69 -0.83
#